data_f8b0492a93df3d7615b8f62b23bb91c7
#
_entry.id   f8b0492a93df3d7615b8f62b23bb91c7
#
_cell.length_a   1.000
_cell.length_b   1.000
_cell.length_c   1.000
_cell.angle_alpha   90.00
_cell.angle_beta   90.00
_cell.angle_gamma   90.00
#
_symmetry.space_group_name_H-M   'P 1'
#
loop_
_entity.id
_entity.type
_entity.pdbx_description
1 polymer ?
#
loop_
_entity_poly.entity_id
_entity_poly.type
_entity_poly.pdbx_seq_one_letter_code
_entity_poly.pdbx_strand_id
1 'polypeptide(L)'
;VYVHVEAPDECGHRAETENKVKSIEYLDSRIIAPIEDALKASGEAYRFLILPDHPTPIAMRTHSIDAVPYILYTSNAEVTSDAKAYDEFFGVEDVSYLDTINYAKGERMMEVFLK
;
A
#
# COMPACT_ATOMS: atom_id res chain seq x y z
N VAL A 1 13.61 -7.79 -1.40
CA VAL A 1 12.69 -8.51 -2.32
C VAL A 1 11.64 -7.53 -2.80
N TYR A 2 11.28 -7.61 -4.06
CA TYR A 2 10.21 -6.85 -4.69
C TYR A 2 9.14 -7.83 -5.19
N VAL A 3 7.90 -7.56 -4.84
CA VAL A 3 6.74 -8.36 -5.30
C VAL A 3 5.76 -7.42 -5.99
N HIS A 4 5.41 -7.70 -7.23
CA HIS A 4 4.44 -6.96 -8.01
C HIS A 4 3.25 -7.86 -8.37
N VAL A 5 2.04 -7.34 -8.19
CA VAL A 5 0.79 -8.09 -8.46
C VAL A 5 -0.17 -7.21 -9.24
N GLU A 6 -0.48 -7.59 -10.44
CA GLU A 6 -1.32 -6.84 -11.39
C GLU A 6 -2.83 -7.05 -11.19
N ALA A 7 -3.23 -8.06 -10.42
CA ALA A 7 -4.65 -8.45 -10.34
C ALA A 7 -5.62 -7.32 -9.93
N PRO A 8 -5.33 -6.43 -8.97
CA PRO A 8 -6.21 -5.30 -8.66
C PRO A 8 -6.36 -4.31 -9.82
N ASP A 9 -5.28 -4.06 -10.55
CA ASP A 9 -5.26 -3.18 -11.74
C ASP A 9 -6.11 -3.75 -12.87
N GLU A 10 -5.87 -5.00 -13.24
CA GLU A 10 -6.64 -5.73 -14.25
C GLU A 10 -8.15 -5.74 -13.95
N CYS A 11 -8.52 -5.96 -12.68
CA CYS A 11 -9.92 -5.89 -12.26
C CYS A 11 -10.47 -4.46 -12.37
N GLY A 12 -9.66 -3.45 -12.12
CA GLY A 12 -10.02 -2.04 -12.31
C GLY A 12 -10.35 -1.74 -13.77
N HIS A 13 -9.49 -2.13 -14.70
CA HIS A 13 -9.70 -1.96 -16.14
C HIS A 13 -10.97 -2.66 -16.65
N ARG A 14 -11.30 -3.82 -16.10
CA ARG A 14 -12.50 -4.60 -16.47
C ARG A 14 -13.76 -4.19 -15.70
N ALA A 15 -13.66 -3.26 -14.77
CA ALA A 15 -14.75 -2.88 -13.87
C ALA A 15 -15.31 -4.06 -13.04
N GLU A 16 -14.43 -4.97 -12.64
CA GLU A 16 -14.75 -6.14 -11.83
C GLU A 16 -14.62 -5.84 -10.34
N THR A 17 -15.59 -5.14 -9.76
CA THR A 17 -15.51 -4.64 -8.38
C THR A 17 -15.27 -5.74 -7.36
N GLU A 18 -16.06 -6.82 -7.40
CA GLU A 18 -15.92 -7.93 -6.45
C GLU A 18 -14.57 -8.64 -6.56
N ASN A 19 -14.09 -8.84 -7.79
CA ASN A 19 -12.79 -9.45 -8.04
C ASN A 19 -11.65 -8.53 -7.60
N LYS A 20 -11.80 -7.21 -7.76
CA LYS A 20 -10.82 -6.25 -7.28
C LYS A 20 -10.68 -6.29 -5.75
N VAL A 21 -11.80 -6.27 -5.03
CA VAL A 21 -11.81 -6.42 -3.57
C VAL A 21 -11.14 -7.73 -3.15
N LYS A 22 -11.55 -8.87 -3.77
CA LYS A 22 -10.93 -10.17 -3.49
C LYS A 22 -9.43 -10.22 -3.78
N SER A 23 -8.97 -9.57 -4.84
CA SER A 23 -7.56 -9.55 -5.18
C SER A 23 -6.74 -8.82 -4.10
N ILE A 24 -7.27 -7.73 -3.53
CA ILE A 24 -6.65 -7.00 -2.42
C ILE A 24 -6.64 -7.83 -1.14
N GLU A 25 -7.75 -8.50 -0.81
CA GLU A 25 -7.82 -9.43 0.33
C GLU A 25 -6.83 -10.59 0.20
N TYR A 26 -6.60 -11.08 -1.02
CA TYR A 26 -5.62 -12.14 -1.28
C TYR A 26 -4.18 -11.63 -1.22
N LEU A 27 -3.91 -10.38 -1.59
CA LEU A 27 -2.61 -9.75 -1.37
C LEU A 27 -2.24 -9.77 0.11
N ASP A 28 -3.16 -9.36 0.96
CA ASP A 28 -2.96 -9.38 2.40
C ASP A 28 -2.77 -10.81 2.93
N SER A 29 -3.79 -11.67 2.74
CA SER A 29 -3.83 -12.99 3.38
C SER A 29 -2.88 -14.03 2.81
N ARG A 30 -2.49 -13.93 1.54
CA ARG A 30 -1.67 -14.94 0.84
C ARG A 30 -0.26 -14.50 0.51
N ILE A 31 0.04 -13.22 0.58
CA ILE A 31 1.36 -12.67 0.26
C ILE A 31 1.95 -11.95 1.47
N ILE A 32 1.30 -10.88 1.94
CA ILE A 32 1.84 -10.04 3.00
C ILE A 32 1.93 -10.81 4.32
N ALA A 33 0.83 -11.38 4.79
CA ALA A 33 0.78 -12.07 6.06
C ALA A 33 1.76 -13.26 6.14
N PRO A 34 1.85 -14.19 5.16
CA PRO A 34 2.84 -15.27 5.20
C PRO A 34 4.29 -14.80 5.18
N ILE A 35 4.58 -13.71 4.45
CA ILE A 35 5.94 -13.13 4.43
C ILE A 35 6.26 -12.52 5.79
N GLU A 36 5.33 -11.78 6.36
CA GLU A 36 5.49 -11.18 7.68
C GLU A 36 5.70 -12.23 8.77
N ASP A 37 4.91 -13.29 8.76
CA ASP A 37 5.03 -14.40 9.71
C ASP A 37 6.41 -15.08 9.60
N ALA A 38 6.90 -15.30 8.40
CA ALA A 38 8.23 -15.88 8.17
C ALA A 38 9.36 -14.95 8.67
N LEU A 39 9.23 -13.64 8.43
CA LEU A 39 10.20 -12.66 8.91
C LEU A 39 10.18 -12.52 10.43
N LYS A 40 9.01 -12.51 11.04
CA LYS A 40 8.88 -12.56 12.52
C LYS A 40 9.54 -13.81 13.10
N ALA A 41 9.33 -14.95 12.47
CA ALA A 41 9.92 -16.23 12.92
C ALA A 41 11.45 -16.27 12.76
N SER A 42 12.02 -15.53 11.79
CA SER A 42 13.48 -15.45 11.61
C SER A 42 14.18 -14.67 12.72
N GLY A 43 13.48 -13.77 13.40
CA GLY A 43 14.04 -12.86 14.40
C GLY A 43 14.91 -11.74 13.81
N GLU A 44 14.98 -11.62 12.49
CA GLU A 44 15.72 -10.55 11.81
C GLU A 44 14.90 -9.26 11.76
N ALA A 45 15.57 -8.12 11.80
CA ALA A 45 14.91 -6.84 11.56
C ALA A 45 14.55 -6.69 10.08
N TYR A 46 13.35 -6.20 9.81
CA TYR A 46 12.84 -6.03 8.45
C TYR A 46 12.04 -4.74 8.27
N ARG A 47 11.85 -4.39 7.03
CA ARG A 47 10.97 -3.29 6.62
C ARG A 47 10.03 -3.75 5.53
N PHE A 48 8.79 -3.24 5.58
CA PHE A 48 7.82 -3.30 4.50
C PHE A 48 7.56 -1.93 3.92
N LEU A 49 7.49 -1.87 2.60
CA LEU A 49 6.88 -0.78 1.86
C LEU A 49 5.78 -1.38 1.00
N ILE A 50 4.54 -1.03 1.31
CA ILE A 50 3.34 -1.53 0.62
C ILE A 50 2.61 -0.33 0.03
N LEU A 51 2.42 -0.32 -1.28
CA LEU A 51 1.71 0.74 -2.00
C LEU A 51 1.24 0.25 -3.37
N PRO A 52 0.17 0.83 -3.93
CA PRO A 52 -0.07 0.75 -5.37
C PRO A 52 0.94 1.61 -6.13
N ASP A 53 1.23 1.29 -7.37
CA ASP A 53 2.02 2.12 -8.27
C ASP A 53 1.21 3.30 -8.83
N HIS A 54 -0.10 3.10 -9.04
CA HIS A 54 -1.07 4.11 -9.47
C HIS A 54 -2.49 3.68 -9.09
N PRO A 55 -3.47 4.61 -9.04
CA PRO A 55 -4.87 4.23 -8.96
C PRO A 55 -5.39 3.74 -10.33
N THR A 56 -6.29 2.76 -10.30
CA THR A 56 -7.08 2.30 -11.45
C THR A 56 -8.56 2.27 -11.03
N PRO A 57 -9.21 3.46 -10.95
CA PRO A 57 -10.58 3.54 -10.47
C PRO A 57 -11.54 2.77 -11.38
N ILE A 58 -12.43 2.00 -10.76
CA ILE A 58 -13.41 1.17 -11.47
C ILE A 58 -14.29 2.00 -12.42
N ALA A 59 -14.68 3.21 -11.98
CA ALA A 59 -15.49 4.11 -12.78
C ALA A 59 -14.78 4.61 -14.05
N MET A 60 -13.45 4.77 -13.98
CA MET A 60 -12.63 5.26 -15.10
C MET A 60 -12.14 4.14 -16.01
N ARG A 61 -11.96 2.94 -15.49
CA ARG A 61 -11.39 1.78 -16.19
C ARG A 61 -10.01 2.03 -16.79
N THR A 62 -9.28 2.96 -16.23
CA THR A 62 -7.93 3.35 -16.63
C THR A 62 -7.22 4.01 -15.46
N HIS A 63 -5.92 4.23 -15.61
CA HIS A 63 -5.11 4.87 -14.58
C HIS A 63 -5.52 6.33 -14.37
N SER A 64 -5.47 6.79 -13.11
CA SER A 64 -5.56 8.20 -12.77
C SER A 64 -4.23 8.73 -12.23
N ILE A 65 -4.14 10.06 -12.10
CA ILE A 65 -2.96 10.75 -11.57
C ILE A 65 -3.06 11.07 -10.08
N ASP A 66 -4.10 10.56 -9.43
CA ASP A 66 -4.33 10.81 -8.02
C ASP A 66 -3.22 10.16 -7.15
N ALA A 67 -3.02 10.71 -5.97
CA ALA A 67 -2.06 10.15 -5.01
C ALA A 67 -2.52 8.76 -4.54
N VAL A 68 -1.55 7.91 -4.22
CA VAL A 68 -1.78 6.57 -3.67
C VAL A 68 -1.39 6.52 -2.19
N PRO A 69 -2.12 5.74 -1.38
CA PRO A 69 -1.72 5.48 0.00
C PRO A 69 -0.49 4.56 0.05
N TYR A 70 0.29 4.66 1.13
CA TYR A 70 1.40 3.75 1.37
C TYR A 70 1.50 3.36 2.84
N ILE A 71 2.11 2.20 3.09
CA ILE A 71 2.54 1.75 4.41
C ILE A 71 4.06 1.61 4.38
N LEU A 72 4.74 2.28 5.31
CA LEU A 72 6.14 2.05 5.60
C LEU A 72 6.27 1.52 7.03
N TYR A 73 6.61 0.27 7.18
CA TYR A 73 6.74 -0.40 8.45
C TYR A 73 8.20 -0.80 8.72
N THR A 74 8.65 -0.64 9.97
CA THR A 74 9.98 -1.05 10.42
C THR A 74 9.85 -1.83 11.72
N SER A 75 10.24 -3.10 11.73
CA SER A 75 9.97 -4.04 12.83
C SER A 75 10.65 -3.69 14.16
N ASN A 76 11.74 -2.93 14.15
CA ASN A 76 12.46 -2.51 15.34
C ASN A 76 12.29 -1.01 15.68
N ALA A 77 11.42 -0.32 14.98
CA ALA A 77 11.11 1.10 15.18
C ALA A 77 9.65 1.37 14.79
N GLU A 78 8.73 0.67 15.44
CA GLU A 78 7.29 0.82 15.20
C GLU A 78 6.83 2.25 15.52
N VAL A 79 6.17 2.88 14.57
CA VAL A 79 5.50 4.16 14.74
C VAL A 79 4.04 3.95 14.35
N THR A 80 3.14 4.20 15.31
CA THR A 80 1.71 4.14 15.06
C THR A 80 1.24 5.48 14.52
N SER A 81 0.56 5.50 13.39
CA SER A 81 -0.14 6.68 12.88
C SER A 81 -1.57 6.72 13.39
N ASP A 82 -2.22 7.89 13.31
CA ASP A 82 -3.64 8.04 13.62
C ASP A 82 -4.56 7.53 12.48
N ALA A 83 -3.97 6.98 11.41
CA ALA A 83 -4.71 6.40 10.30
C ALA A 83 -5.58 5.23 10.76
N LYS A 84 -6.86 5.28 10.42
CA LYS A 84 -7.84 4.26 10.82
C LYS A 84 -7.97 3.13 9.82
N ALA A 85 -7.57 3.37 8.57
CA ALA A 85 -7.64 2.43 7.47
C ALA A 85 -6.55 2.71 6.44
N TYR A 86 -6.30 1.73 5.58
CA TYR A 86 -5.46 1.87 4.41
C TYR A 86 -6.36 2.05 3.19
N ASP A 87 -6.68 3.28 2.88
CA ASP A 87 -7.56 3.66 1.78
C ASP A 87 -7.17 5.01 1.16
N GLU A 88 -7.84 5.39 0.09
CA GLU A 88 -7.62 6.64 -0.64
C GLU A 88 -8.28 7.86 0.02
N PHE A 89 -9.05 7.67 1.07
CA PHE A 89 -9.72 8.76 1.81
C PHE A 89 -8.79 9.50 2.76
N PHE A 90 -7.53 9.12 2.78
CA PHE A 90 -6.48 9.86 3.42
C PHE A 90 -6.46 11.30 2.91
N GLY A 91 -7.02 12.21 3.71
CA GLY A 91 -6.86 13.63 3.46
C GLY A 91 -7.94 14.34 2.66
N VAL A 92 -9.10 13.74 2.47
CA VAL A 92 -10.20 14.42 1.73
C VAL A 92 -11.02 15.35 2.62
N GLU A 93 -11.14 15.13 3.93
CA GLU A 93 -11.97 15.99 4.79
C GLU A 93 -11.33 16.49 6.10
N ASP A 94 -10.27 15.87 6.60
CA ASP A 94 -9.58 16.36 7.79
C ASP A 94 -8.10 15.99 7.77
N VAL A 95 -7.29 16.89 7.27
CA VAL A 95 -5.83 16.77 7.20
C VAL A 95 -5.13 16.88 8.57
N SER A 96 -5.86 17.08 9.65
CA SER A 96 -5.27 17.29 10.99
C SER A 96 -4.62 16.03 11.57
N TYR A 97 -4.91 14.83 11.05
CA TYR A 97 -4.30 13.57 11.45
C TYR A 97 -3.22 13.08 10.47
N LEU A 98 -2.94 13.88 9.46
CA LEU A 98 -1.93 13.53 8.47
C LEU A 98 -0.53 13.91 8.96
N ASP A 99 0.06 13.06 9.75
CA ASP A 99 1.51 12.88 9.70
C ASP A 99 1.92 12.28 8.34
N THR A 100 1.24 12.74 7.29
CA THR A 100 1.46 12.26 5.93
C THR A 100 2.63 13.00 5.34
N ILE A 101 3.73 12.30 5.26
CA ILE A 101 4.83 12.72 4.41
C ILE A 101 4.35 12.52 2.96
N ASN A 102 4.01 13.62 2.30
CA ASN A 102 3.71 13.60 0.88
C ASN A 102 5.00 13.57 0.07
N TYR A 103 5.18 12.50 -0.68
CA TYR A 103 6.25 12.39 -1.66
C TYR A 103 5.74 12.86 -3.01
N ALA A 104 6.13 14.07 -3.42
CA ALA A 104 5.81 14.61 -4.74
C ALA A 104 6.38 13.77 -5.89
N LYS A 105 7.34 12.91 -5.59
CA LYS A 105 7.97 11.98 -6.52
C LYS A 105 8.16 10.64 -5.81
N GLY A 106 7.54 9.59 -6.33
CA GLY A 106 7.56 8.24 -5.75
C GLY A 106 8.96 7.65 -5.57
N GLU A 107 9.90 7.99 -6.44
CA GLU A 107 11.29 7.52 -6.35
C GLU A 107 11.97 7.92 -5.02
N ARG A 108 11.55 9.01 -4.38
CA ARG A 108 12.08 9.44 -3.09
C ARG A 108 11.73 8.51 -1.94
N MET A 109 10.67 7.74 -2.07
CA MET A 109 10.32 6.73 -1.07
C MET A 109 11.38 5.65 -0.94
N MET A 110 12.02 5.27 -2.05
CA MET A 110 13.11 4.29 -2.03
C MET A 110 14.32 4.78 -1.24
N GLU A 111 14.62 6.07 -1.26
CA GLU A 111 15.68 6.66 -0.46
C GLU A 111 15.42 6.54 1.05
N VAL A 112 14.14 6.63 1.45
CA VAL A 112 13.73 6.48 2.85
C VAL A 112 13.66 5.00 3.24
N PHE A 113 13.14 4.16 2.36
CA PHE A 113 13.00 2.72 2.60
C PHE A 113 14.35 2.02 2.77
N LEU A 114 15.38 2.44 2.02
CA LEU A 114 16.71 1.81 2.02
C LEU A 114 17.66 2.36 3.12
N LYS A 115 17.33 3.46 3.77
CA LYS A 115 18.09 4.01 4.91
C LYS A 115 17.83 3.25 6.19
#